data_3447873295118f129294c7fb9e89a90c
#
_entry.id   3447873295118f129294c7fb9e89a90c
#
_cell.length_a   1.000
_cell.length_b   1.000
_cell.length_c   1.000
_cell.angle_alpha   90.00
_cell.angle_beta   90.00
_cell.angle_gamma   90.00
#
_symmetry.space_group_name_H-M   'P 1'
#
loop_
_entity.id
_entity.type
_entity.pdbx_description
1 polymer ?
#
loop_
_entity_poly.entity_id
_entity_poly.type
_entity_poly.pdbx_seq_one_letter_code
_entity_poly.pdbx_strand_id
1 'polypeptide(L)'
;MSASYQTPMKRHLTASDGLYTPTARDVQLKYAAGGATIEEQRARWERKRIRTAKELVETEQRYFEQLELVVVYFVEILKAKGTLQPDTRDAIFCTIKSIHSINRTLLSNLEDGMFGLGFDNFCPHLQLYTTYTDNMEHAVKVLQEQIKKNKRFARFKKLQESRPEFQGLKLEDLLPLPLKRVHQYKHLLRDLTENTSPDSPEFQQLTSAVKAVSEVSQHVQDQARRHENYLQMLRVQKLLKGQRSKVLAPGRKYIREGWLTTVPSKGEELKHKMFFLFSDILLMAKPCHPLHPVHSDKFAWQKAYPLIEGTVEKVFGHTKSQGGLISLTFPEEKLLVMSNDQGDINDWYRCLSAAIGQLRSRSVVTQRKDNLARRPLRSVEKATPMKTFSTTPKSGSKRSLNVDEHGKKDTGANSHPGNEGAAAKRIRLAPNPTKRHQDAGPSVEQTGSNCIIL
;
A
#
# COMPACT_ATOMS: atom_id res chain seq x y z
N MET A 1 14.38 34.78 22.26
CA MET A 1 14.88 34.38 20.93
C MET A 1 14.50 32.94 20.72
N SER A 2 13.35 32.70 20.05
CA SER A 2 12.77 31.40 19.85
C SER A 2 13.08 30.95 18.43
N ALA A 3 13.85 29.88 18.30
CA ALA A 3 14.15 29.26 17.02
C ALA A 3 13.04 28.27 16.68
N SER A 4 12.26 28.56 15.65
CA SER A 4 11.25 27.69 15.08
C SER A 4 11.92 26.64 14.19
N TYR A 5 11.84 25.37 14.60
CA TYR A 5 12.21 24.24 13.76
C TYR A 5 11.09 23.95 12.76
N GLN A 6 11.36 24.22 11.49
CA GLN A 6 10.51 23.80 10.38
C GLN A 6 10.81 22.33 10.07
N THR A 7 9.83 21.46 10.24
CA THR A 7 9.86 20.08 9.80
C THR A 7 9.73 20.00 8.26
N PRO A 8 10.53 19.17 7.57
CA PRO A 8 10.43 19.04 6.12
C PRO A 8 9.15 18.31 5.70
N MET A 9 8.43 18.92 4.77
CA MET A 9 7.26 18.35 4.08
C MET A 9 7.56 16.93 3.54
N LYS A 10 6.76 15.98 3.96
CA LYS A 10 6.69 14.64 3.33
C LYS A 10 6.10 14.80 1.93
N ARG A 11 6.91 14.63 0.89
CA ARG A 11 6.43 14.47 -0.48
C ARG A 11 5.69 13.13 -0.58
N HIS A 12 4.42 13.19 -0.91
CA HIS A 12 3.64 12.02 -1.33
C HIS A 12 4.21 11.49 -2.65
N LEU A 13 4.82 10.31 -2.59
CA LEU A 13 5.20 9.54 -3.77
C LEU A 13 3.93 8.93 -4.36
N THR A 14 3.54 9.41 -5.52
CA THR A 14 2.52 8.80 -6.37
C THR A 14 3.04 7.48 -6.92
N ALA A 15 2.21 6.44 -6.89
CA ALA A 15 2.53 5.09 -7.34
C ALA A 15 2.64 5.02 -8.88
N SER A 16 3.81 5.42 -9.41
CA SER A 16 4.26 5.08 -10.76
C SER A 16 5.78 4.95 -10.80
N ASP A 17 6.35 4.25 -9.82
CA ASP A 17 7.73 3.80 -9.93
C ASP A 17 7.80 2.60 -10.88
N GLY A 18 7.64 2.87 -12.18
CA GLY A 18 8.21 2.02 -13.22
C GLY A 18 9.71 1.90 -12.97
N LEU A 19 10.25 0.70 -13.09
CA LEU A 19 11.68 0.38 -13.02
C LEU A 19 12.47 1.37 -13.89
N TYR A 20 12.94 2.46 -13.28
CA TYR A 20 13.81 3.42 -13.93
C TYR A 20 15.23 2.83 -13.91
N THR A 21 15.60 2.18 -14.98
CA THR A 21 17.02 1.90 -15.25
C THR A 21 17.61 3.16 -15.85
N PRO A 22 18.59 3.82 -15.21
CA PRO A 22 19.22 5.01 -15.77
C PRO A 22 19.84 4.64 -17.11
N THR A 23 19.42 5.35 -18.17
CA THR A 23 20.04 5.18 -19.49
C THR A 23 21.39 5.91 -19.52
N ALA A 24 22.29 5.48 -20.41
CA ALA A 24 23.58 6.16 -20.62
C ALA A 24 23.41 7.68 -20.87
N ARG A 25 22.25 8.08 -21.39
CA ARG A 25 21.88 9.48 -21.63
C ARG A 25 21.52 10.24 -20.36
N ASP A 26 20.88 9.59 -19.36
CA ASP A 26 20.57 10.19 -18.06
C ASP A 26 21.83 10.37 -17.23
N VAL A 27 22.80 9.51 -17.41
CA VAL A 27 24.14 9.64 -16.84
C VAL A 27 24.85 10.85 -17.48
N GLN A 28 24.81 11.01 -18.80
CA GLN A 28 25.41 12.14 -19.52
C GLN A 28 24.75 13.49 -19.19
N LEU A 29 23.42 13.55 -18.99
CA LEU A 29 22.73 14.79 -18.60
C LEU A 29 23.07 15.24 -17.17
N LYS A 30 23.41 14.32 -16.27
CA LYS A 30 23.97 14.65 -14.96
C LYS A 30 25.38 15.28 -15.05
N TYR A 31 26.12 15.06 -16.15
CA TYR A 31 27.43 15.67 -16.38
C TYR A 31 27.37 17.16 -16.74
N ALA A 32 26.26 17.65 -17.29
CA ALA A 32 26.18 19.01 -17.83
C ALA A 32 25.72 20.08 -16.80
N ALA A 33 25.34 19.70 -15.59
CA ALA A 33 24.63 20.59 -14.67
C ALA A 33 25.45 21.14 -13.48
N GLY A 34 26.76 21.00 -13.44
CA GLY A 34 27.53 21.56 -12.32
C GLY A 34 29.01 21.75 -12.63
N GLY A 35 29.55 22.91 -12.31
CA GLY A 35 30.93 23.34 -12.58
C GLY A 35 32.07 22.55 -11.91
N ALA A 36 31.85 21.25 -11.56
CA ALA A 36 32.91 20.36 -11.10
C ALA A 36 33.55 19.65 -12.31
N THR A 37 34.87 19.49 -12.29
CA THR A 37 35.58 18.75 -13.33
C THR A 37 35.11 17.29 -13.38
N ILE A 38 35.24 16.65 -14.56
CA ILE A 38 34.88 15.23 -14.75
C ILE A 38 35.61 14.34 -13.74
N GLU A 39 36.86 14.69 -13.43
CA GLU A 39 37.69 13.98 -12.44
C GLU A 39 37.16 14.12 -11.02
N GLU A 40 36.71 15.31 -10.62
CA GLU A 40 36.10 15.54 -9.30
C GLU A 40 34.81 14.76 -9.15
N GLN A 41 34.03 14.67 -10.21
CA GLN A 41 32.80 13.87 -10.20
C GLN A 41 33.07 12.39 -10.09
N ARG A 42 34.04 11.86 -10.86
CA ARG A 42 34.47 10.45 -10.75
C ARG A 42 34.99 10.14 -9.35
N ALA A 43 35.82 11.01 -8.77
CA ALA A 43 36.33 10.84 -7.42
C ALA A 43 35.19 10.89 -6.35
N ARG A 44 34.15 11.67 -6.61
CA ARG A 44 32.96 11.72 -5.74
C ARG A 44 32.15 10.42 -5.80
N TRP A 45 31.95 9.86 -6.98
CA TRP A 45 31.26 8.58 -7.16
C TRP A 45 32.05 7.43 -6.54
N GLU A 46 33.35 7.39 -6.77
CA GLU A 46 34.21 6.35 -6.20
C GLU A 46 34.18 6.39 -4.66
N ARG A 47 34.26 7.55 -4.04
CA ARG A 47 34.10 7.68 -2.58
C ARG A 47 32.73 7.20 -2.09
N LYS A 48 31.66 7.47 -2.84
CA LYS A 48 30.32 6.98 -2.49
C LYS A 48 30.24 5.46 -2.63
N ARG A 49 30.77 4.93 -3.74
CA ARG A 49 30.81 3.50 -4.01
C ARG A 49 31.54 2.75 -2.90
N ILE A 50 32.73 3.20 -2.52
CA ILE A 50 33.53 2.62 -1.43
C ILE A 50 32.74 2.64 -0.10
N ARG A 51 32.09 3.76 0.21
CA ARG A 51 31.29 3.89 1.41
C ARG A 51 30.10 2.92 1.42
N THR A 52 29.35 2.84 0.33
CA THR A 52 28.20 1.92 0.21
C THR A 52 28.65 0.46 0.24
N ALA A 53 29.76 0.13 -0.44
CA ALA A 53 30.37 -1.20 -0.40
C ALA A 53 30.75 -1.60 1.03
N LYS A 54 31.42 -0.73 1.77
CA LYS A 54 31.77 -0.95 3.18
C LYS A 54 30.51 -1.17 4.05
N GLU A 55 29.51 -0.32 3.90
CA GLU A 55 28.23 -0.45 4.62
C GLU A 55 27.52 -1.78 4.30
N LEU A 56 27.58 -2.22 3.03
CA LEU A 56 27.02 -3.49 2.62
C LEU A 56 27.70 -4.67 3.31
N VAL A 57 29.05 -4.68 3.35
CA VAL A 57 29.83 -5.73 4.03
C VAL A 57 29.55 -5.74 5.53
N GLU A 58 29.69 -4.60 6.21
CA GLU A 58 29.50 -4.50 7.68
C GLU A 58 28.08 -4.89 8.10
N THR A 59 27.08 -4.52 7.32
CA THR A 59 25.70 -4.89 7.61
C THR A 59 25.39 -6.34 7.27
N GLU A 60 26.07 -6.93 6.26
CA GLU A 60 25.95 -8.35 5.96
C GLU A 60 26.57 -9.22 7.05
N GLN A 61 27.77 -8.87 7.54
CA GLN A 61 28.42 -9.55 8.66
C GLN A 61 27.49 -9.62 9.88
N ARG A 62 26.94 -8.47 10.28
CA ARG A 62 26.00 -8.41 11.41
C ARG A 62 24.74 -9.23 11.19
N TYR A 63 24.17 -9.18 9.97
CA TYR A 63 23.00 -9.98 9.62
C TYR A 63 23.32 -11.48 9.65
N PHE A 64 24.46 -11.88 9.12
CA PHE A 64 24.90 -13.28 9.13
C PHE A 64 25.10 -13.80 10.56
N GLU A 65 25.77 -13.05 11.45
CA GLU A 65 25.88 -13.37 12.88
C GLU A 65 24.52 -13.59 13.53
N GLN A 66 23.55 -12.73 13.25
CA GLN A 66 22.20 -12.87 13.78
C GLN A 66 21.45 -14.10 13.24
N LEU A 67 21.63 -14.45 11.97
CA LEU A 67 21.12 -15.72 11.42
C LEU A 67 21.76 -16.93 12.10
N GLU A 68 23.06 -16.85 12.38
CA GLU A 68 23.82 -17.91 13.06
C GLU A 68 23.27 -18.19 14.46
N LEU A 69 22.86 -17.13 15.21
CA LEU A 69 22.19 -17.31 16.51
C LEU A 69 20.93 -18.17 16.37
N VAL A 70 20.13 -17.95 15.34
CA VAL A 70 18.91 -18.74 15.12
C VAL A 70 19.25 -20.17 14.71
N VAL A 71 20.16 -20.35 13.78
CA VAL A 71 20.50 -21.69 13.25
C VAL A 71 21.20 -22.54 14.31
N VAL A 72 22.24 -22.02 14.95
CA VAL A 72 23.07 -22.79 15.89
C VAL A 72 22.33 -23.05 17.21
N TYR A 73 21.77 -21.99 17.80
CA TYR A 73 21.20 -22.09 19.16
C TYR A 73 19.74 -22.56 19.20
N PHE A 74 19.00 -22.46 18.07
CA PHE A 74 17.64 -22.96 18.02
C PHE A 74 17.48 -24.14 17.07
N VAL A 75 17.71 -23.96 15.77
CA VAL A 75 17.37 -25.00 14.77
C VAL A 75 18.13 -26.30 15.04
N GLU A 76 19.46 -26.25 15.18
CA GLU A 76 20.28 -27.45 15.35
C GLU A 76 20.05 -28.11 16.72
N ILE A 77 19.95 -27.32 17.79
CA ILE A 77 19.75 -27.90 19.14
C ILE A 77 18.31 -28.48 19.24
N LEU A 78 17.29 -27.84 18.69
CA LEU A 78 15.93 -28.37 18.71
C LEU A 78 15.82 -29.65 17.88
N LYS A 79 16.57 -29.74 16.77
CA LYS A 79 16.68 -30.96 15.97
C LYS A 79 17.34 -32.09 16.78
N ALA A 80 18.44 -31.82 17.44
CA ALA A 80 19.16 -32.79 18.22
C ALA A 80 18.43 -33.29 19.48
N LYS A 81 17.70 -32.38 20.16
CA LYS A 81 16.98 -32.68 21.40
C LYS A 81 15.55 -33.23 21.21
N GLY A 82 15.00 -33.14 20.02
CA GLY A 82 13.61 -33.54 19.76
C GLY A 82 12.56 -32.83 20.62
N THR A 83 12.85 -31.59 21.05
CA THR A 83 11.95 -30.84 21.94
C THR A 83 10.67 -30.37 21.22
N LEU A 84 10.77 -30.15 19.90
CA LEU A 84 9.65 -29.89 19.00
C LEU A 84 9.54 -31.03 17.99
N GLN A 85 8.31 -31.34 17.59
CA GLN A 85 8.06 -32.21 16.45
C GLN A 85 8.67 -31.61 15.18
N PRO A 86 9.18 -32.44 14.25
CA PRO A 86 9.79 -31.97 13.01
C PRO A 86 8.94 -30.96 12.25
N ASP A 87 7.66 -31.27 12.03
CA ASP A 87 6.71 -30.38 11.31
C ASP A 87 6.54 -29.02 12.01
N THR A 88 6.49 -29.03 13.35
CA THR A 88 6.37 -27.80 14.15
C THR A 88 7.64 -26.96 14.06
N ARG A 89 8.81 -27.60 14.10
CA ARG A 89 10.09 -26.93 13.93
C ARG A 89 10.19 -26.31 12.53
N ASP A 90 9.84 -27.08 11.51
CA ASP A 90 9.93 -26.64 10.11
C ASP A 90 8.88 -25.55 9.79
N ALA A 91 7.72 -25.59 10.46
CA ALA A 91 6.74 -24.49 10.40
C ALA A 91 7.26 -23.18 11.01
N ILE A 92 8.07 -23.23 12.10
CA ILE A 92 8.63 -22.02 12.73
C ILE A 92 9.82 -21.48 11.94
N PHE A 93 10.75 -22.34 11.54
CA PHE A 93 12.05 -21.92 11.00
C PHE A 93 12.11 -21.94 9.47
N CYS A 94 11.21 -22.66 8.80
CA CYS A 94 11.08 -22.72 7.35
C CYS A 94 12.44 -22.86 6.63
N THR A 95 12.75 -21.97 5.73
CA THR A 95 13.97 -21.96 4.90
C THR A 95 15.17 -21.24 5.55
N ILE A 96 15.10 -20.84 6.85
CA ILE A 96 16.13 -19.99 7.47
C ILE A 96 17.53 -20.62 7.44
N LYS A 97 17.64 -21.96 7.56
CA LYS A 97 18.91 -22.66 7.44
C LYS A 97 19.50 -22.56 6.03
N SER A 98 18.67 -22.66 5.01
CA SER A 98 19.10 -22.47 3.61
C SER A 98 19.49 -21.02 3.35
N ILE A 99 18.72 -20.06 3.89
CA ILE A 99 19.06 -18.64 3.84
C ILE A 99 20.42 -18.39 4.50
N HIS A 100 20.68 -18.93 5.69
CA HIS A 100 21.99 -18.82 6.34
C HIS A 100 23.12 -19.37 5.47
N SER A 101 22.92 -20.53 4.82
CA SER A 101 23.95 -21.14 3.96
C SER A 101 24.30 -20.27 2.75
N ILE A 102 23.29 -19.73 2.04
CA ILE A 102 23.57 -18.88 0.86
C ILE A 102 24.18 -17.54 1.25
N ASN A 103 23.79 -16.97 2.41
CA ASN A 103 24.37 -15.72 2.89
C ASN A 103 25.83 -15.87 3.35
N ARG A 104 26.24 -17.04 3.80
CA ARG A 104 27.67 -17.33 4.04
C ARG A 104 28.48 -17.15 2.77
N THR A 105 28.02 -17.73 1.66
CA THR A 105 28.68 -17.60 0.37
C THR A 105 28.65 -16.16 -0.15
N LEU A 106 27.51 -15.47 0.02
CA LEU A 106 27.39 -14.05 -0.34
C LEU A 106 28.40 -13.22 0.44
N LEU A 107 28.44 -13.36 1.78
CA LEU A 107 29.35 -12.61 2.65
C LEU A 107 30.81 -12.80 2.23
N SER A 108 31.25 -14.02 1.97
CA SER A 108 32.61 -14.28 1.48
C SER A 108 32.92 -13.50 0.19
N ASN A 109 32.01 -13.52 -0.79
CA ASN A 109 32.22 -12.75 -2.02
C ASN A 109 32.24 -11.22 -1.78
N LEU A 110 31.42 -10.71 -0.86
CA LEU A 110 31.39 -9.29 -0.52
C LEU A 110 32.69 -8.86 0.21
N GLU A 111 33.22 -9.68 1.08
CA GLU A 111 34.50 -9.45 1.79
C GLU A 111 35.69 -9.43 0.81
N ASP A 112 35.64 -10.25 -0.23
CA ASP A 112 36.62 -10.28 -1.32
C ASP A 112 36.43 -9.12 -2.33
N GLY A 113 35.43 -8.24 -2.12
CA GLY A 113 35.13 -7.12 -3.01
C GLY A 113 34.43 -7.50 -4.31
N MET A 114 33.98 -8.74 -4.45
CA MET A 114 33.32 -9.28 -5.66
C MET A 114 31.79 -9.07 -5.59
N PHE A 115 31.33 -7.82 -5.54
CA PHE A 115 29.91 -7.49 -5.31
C PHE A 115 29.01 -7.99 -6.42
N GLY A 116 29.35 -7.73 -7.69
CA GLY A 116 28.57 -8.18 -8.85
C GLY A 116 28.45 -9.69 -8.91
N LEU A 117 29.56 -10.41 -8.82
CA LEU A 117 29.61 -11.87 -8.83
C LEU A 117 28.87 -12.47 -7.60
N GLY A 118 29.07 -11.87 -6.41
CA GLY A 118 28.37 -12.31 -5.20
C GLY A 118 26.87 -12.29 -5.36
N PHE A 119 26.32 -11.21 -5.88
CA PHE A 119 24.88 -11.12 -6.08
C PHE A 119 24.37 -11.92 -7.30
N ASP A 120 25.19 -12.08 -8.35
CA ASP A 120 24.84 -12.93 -9.48
C ASP A 120 24.64 -14.39 -9.03
N ASN A 121 25.52 -14.89 -8.17
CA ASN A 121 25.41 -16.21 -7.53
C ASN A 121 24.26 -16.29 -6.48
N PHE A 122 23.92 -15.18 -5.83
CA PHE A 122 22.90 -15.13 -4.80
C PHE A 122 21.46 -15.05 -5.35
N CYS A 123 21.24 -14.27 -6.41
CA CYS A 123 19.92 -13.97 -6.95
C CYS A 123 19.08 -15.20 -7.33
N PRO A 124 19.63 -16.30 -7.89
CA PRO A 124 18.87 -17.52 -8.17
C PRO A 124 18.21 -18.14 -6.93
N HIS A 125 18.72 -17.84 -5.74
CA HIS A 125 18.23 -18.37 -4.47
C HIS A 125 17.23 -17.48 -3.76
N LEU A 126 16.84 -16.33 -4.32
CA LEU A 126 15.90 -15.39 -3.74
C LEU A 126 14.52 -15.99 -3.48
N GLN A 127 14.15 -17.08 -4.15
CA GLN A 127 12.92 -17.84 -3.87
C GLN A 127 12.86 -18.34 -2.41
N LEU A 128 13.99 -18.57 -1.75
CA LEU A 128 14.05 -18.94 -0.34
C LEU A 128 13.46 -17.83 0.56
N TYR A 129 13.73 -16.58 0.21
CA TYR A 129 13.17 -15.42 0.92
C TYR A 129 11.68 -15.24 0.67
N THR A 130 11.21 -15.50 -0.56
CA THR A 130 9.78 -15.47 -0.88
C THR A 130 9.03 -16.53 -0.08
N THR A 131 9.53 -17.79 -0.07
CA THR A 131 8.97 -18.89 0.71
C THR A 131 8.97 -18.59 2.21
N TYR A 132 10.06 -18.00 2.71
CA TYR A 132 10.17 -17.59 4.10
C TYR A 132 9.14 -16.51 4.48
N THR A 133 8.97 -15.51 3.61
CA THR A 133 8.00 -14.43 3.77
C THR A 133 6.56 -14.96 3.83
N ASP A 134 6.21 -15.88 2.93
CA ASP A 134 4.85 -16.46 2.86
C ASP A 134 4.54 -17.30 4.10
N ASN A 135 5.55 -17.90 4.72
CA ASN A 135 5.41 -18.70 5.94
C ASN A 135 5.39 -17.84 7.23
N MET A 136 5.87 -16.60 7.22
CA MET A 136 6.14 -15.83 8.45
C MET A 136 4.93 -15.69 9.37
N GLU A 137 3.75 -15.42 8.83
CA GLU A 137 2.53 -15.30 9.65
C GLU A 137 2.19 -16.61 10.36
N HIS A 138 2.34 -17.72 9.67
CA HIS A 138 2.14 -19.05 10.24
C HIS A 138 3.21 -19.36 11.30
N ALA A 139 4.48 -19.07 11.02
CA ALA A 139 5.59 -19.26 11.94
C ALA A 139 5.38 -18.53 13.26
N VAL A 140 4.98 -17.26 13.24
CA VAL A 140 4.70 -16.46 14.44
C VAL A 140 3.55 -17.07 15.25
N LYS A 141 2.47 -17.52 14.61
CA LYS A 141 1.33 -18.16 15.30
C LYS A 141 1.76 -19.45 15.98
N VAL A 142 2.47 -20.32 15.25
CA VAL A 142 2.97 -21.61 15.79
C VAL A 142 3.95 -21.38 16.94
N LEU A 143 4.87 -20.42 16.79
CA LEU A 143 5.81 -20.06 17.84
C LEU A 143 5.09 -19.62 19.13
N GLN A 144 4.13 -18.71 19.04
CA GLN A 144 3.33 -18.24 20.18
C GLN A 144 2.54 -19.37 20.83
N GLU A 145 1.99 -20.26 20.03
CA GLU A 145 1.27 -21.44 20.52
C GLU A 145 2.19 -22.39 21.27
N GLN A 146 3.39 -22.66 20.73
CA GLN A 146 4.38 -23.50 21.40
C GLN A 146 4.89 -22.88 22.71
N ILE A 147 5.11 -21.58 22.75
CA ILE A 147 5.50 -20.89 24.01
C ILE A 147 4.43 -21.07 25.08
N LYS A 148 3.14 -21.02 24.71
CA LYS A 148 2.01 -21.16 25.65
C LYS A 148 1.78 -22.62 26.08
N LYS A 149 1.85 -23.56 25.15
CA LYS A 149 1.44 -24.97 25.37
C LYS A 149 2.60 -25.87 25.78
N ASN A 150 3.83 -25.62 25.30
CA ASN A 150 5.00 -26.46 25.55
C ASN A 150 5.97 -25.84 26.54
N LYS A 151 5.79 -26.18 27.83
CA LYS A 151 6.65 -25.68 28.94
C LYS A 151 8.13 -26.01 28.74
N ARG A 152 8.48 -27.15 28.09
CA ARG A 152 9.86 -27.53 27.82
C ARG A 152 10.49 -26.60 26.79
N PHE A 153 9.74 -26.31 25.72
CA PHE A 153 10.17 -25.35 24.69
C PHE A 153 10.31 -23.93 25.26
N ALA A 154 9.34 -23.46 26.04
CA ALA A 154 9.39 -22.14 26.66
C ALA A 154 10.63 -21.95 27.58
N ARG A 155 10.96 -22.97 28.40
CA ARG A 155 12.18 -22.95 29.22
C ARG A 155 13.45 -22.98 28.37
N PHE A 156 13.49 -23.81 27.33
CA PHE A 156 14.59 -23.88 26.39
C PHE A 156 14.82 -22.53 25.71
N LYS A 157 13.78 -21.93 25.15
CA LYS A 157 13.83 -20.60 24.53
C LYS A 157 14.41 -19.55 25.47
N LYS A 158 13.88 -19.45 26.71
CA LYS A 158 14.37 -18.51 27.70
C LYS A 158 15.85 -18.73 28.03
N LEU A 159 16.30 -20.01 28.12
CA LEU A 159 17.68 -20.34 28.38
C LEU A 159 18.60 -19.91 27.22
N GLN A 160 18.21 -20.10 25.96
CA GLN A 160 19.01 -19.65 24.83
C GLN A 160 19.12 -18.13 24.79
N GLU A 161 18.00 -17.42 24.95
CA GLU A 161 17.92 -15.96 24.91
C GLU A 161 18.63 -15.26 26.08
N SER A 162 18.90 -15.96 27.19
CA SER A 162 19.70 -15.43 28.31
C SER A 162 21.21 -15.50 28.09
N ARG A 163 21.67 -16.07 27.00
CA ARG A 163 23.11 -16.16 26.68
C ARG A 163 23.65 -14.80 26.25
N PRO A 164 24.92 -14.48 26.60
CA PRO A 164 25.53 -13.20 26.25
C PRO A 164 25.57 -12.93 24.73
N GLU A 165 25.68 -14.00 23.92
CA GLU A 165 25.73 -13.91 22.46
C GLU A 165 24.46 -13.26 21.87
N PHE A 166 23.31 -13.39 22.52
CA PHE A 166 22.07 -12.78 22.10
C PHE A 166 21.95 -11.28 22.42
N GLN A 167 22.76 -10.75 23.30
CA GLN A 167 22.75 -9.32 23.68
C GLN A 167 21.33 -8.79 23.99
N GLY A 168 20.48 -9.63 24.58
CA GLY A 168 19.09 -9.30 24.90
C GLY A 168 18.08 -9.48 23.76
N LEU A 169 18.51 -9.85 22.56
CA LEU A 169 17.62 -10.17 21.45
C LEU A 169 16.82 -11.44 21.73
N LYS A 170 15.58 -11.46 21.30
CA LYS A 170 14.69 -12.61 21.38
C LYS A 170 14.55 -13.27 20.02
N LEU A 171 14.08 -14.51 20.03
CA LEU A 171 13.80 -15.24 18.78
C LEU A 171 12.80 -14.48 17.90
N GLU A 172 11.81 -13.81 18.50
CA GLU A 172 10.81 -12.99 17.82
C GLU A 172 11.43 -11.76 17.12
N ASP A 173 12.55 -11.25 17.61
CA ASP A 173 13.28 -10.13 17.00
C ASP A 173 14.16 -10.59 15.82
N LEU A 174 14.64 -11.85 15.90
CA LEU A 174 15.54 -12.44 14.90
C LEU A 174 14.81 -13.01 13.68
N LEU A 175 13.63 -13.64 13.88
CA LEU A 175 12.88 -14.25 12.78
C LEU A 175 12.48 -13.27 11.65
N PRO A 176 12.13 -11.98 11.91
CA PRO A 176 11.82 -11.04 10.84
C PRO A 176 13.04 -10.49 10.07
N LEU A 177 14.25 -10.79 10.50
CA LEU A 177 15.47 -10.20 9.90
C LEU A 177 15.63 -10.49 8.41
N PRO A 178 15.35 -11.70 7.89
CA PRO A 178 15.44 -11.95 6.45
C PRO A 178 14.56 -11.00 5.61
N LEU A 179 13.35 -10.69 6.08
CA LEU A 179 12.44 -9.78 5.40
C LEU A 179 13.01 -8.35 5.37
N LYS A 180 13.54 -7.90 6.51
CA LYS A 180 14.19 -6.57 6.62
C LYS A 180 15.42 -6.48 5.73
N ARG A 181 16.20 -7.57 5.66
CA ARG A 181 17.45 -7.61 4.88
C ARG A 181 17.20 -7.43 3.38
N VAL A 182 16.16 -8.04 2.83
CA VAL A 182 15.81 -7.86 1.42
C VAL A 182 15.56 -6.38 1.06
N HIS A 183 14.92 -5.62 1.96
CA HIS A 183 14.74 -4.19 1.76
C HIS A 183 16.05 -3.41 1.82
N GLN A 184 16.95 -3.77 2.73
CA GLN A 184 18.29 -3.18 2.82
C GLN A 184 19.10 -3.46 1.56
N TYR A 185 19.09 -4.71 1.06
CA TYR A 185 19.74 -5.06 -0.22
C TYR A 185 19.25 -4.18 -1.36
N LYS A 186 17.95 -3.99 -1.50
CA LYS A 186 17.37 -3.15 -2.55
C LYS A 186 17.97 -1.73 -2.55
N HIS A 187 18.11 -1.12 -1.38
CA HIS A 187 18.66 0.23 -1.25
C HIS A 187 20.17 0.26 -1.48
N LEU A 188 20.91 -0.61 -0.82
CA LEU A 188 22.37 -0.67 -0.92
C LEU A 188 22.85 -1.03 -2.33
N LEU A 189 22.17 -2.00 -2.99
CA LEU A 189 22.49 -2.36 -4.39
C LEU A 189 22.18 -1.23 -5.36
N ARG A 190 21.07 -0.50 -5.16
CA ARG A 190 20.76 0.65 -6.00
C ARG A 190 21.84 1.72 -5.87
N ASP A 191 22.19 2.08 -4.62
CA ASP A 191 23.23 3.08 -4.36
C ASP A 191 24.59 2.63 -4.90
N LEU A 192 24.94 1.35 -4.78
CA LEU A 192 26.16 0.78 -5.34
C LEU A 192 26.17 0.87 -6.87
N THR A 193 25.08 0.46 -7.51
CA THR A 193 24.93 0.50 -9.00
C THR A 193 25.00 1.92 -9.53
N GLU A 194 24.31 2.87 -8.88
CA GLU A 194 24.32 4.29 -9.29
C GLU A 194 25.71 4.94 -9.22
N ASN A 195 26.62 4.38 -8.42
CA ASN A 195 28.00 4.87 -8.27
C ASN A 195 29.04 3.94 -8.91
N THR A 196 28.62 2.95 -9.71
CA THR A 196 29.50 2.06 -10.51
C THR A 196 29.52 2.54 -11.96
N SER A 197 30.69 2.52 -12.61
CA SER A 197 30.80 2.91 -14.03
C SER A 197 29.95 1.99 -14.91
N PRO A 198 29.18 2.53 -15.87
CA PRO A 198 28.44 1.73 -16.84
C PRO A 198 29.32 0.82 -17.72
N ASP A 199 30.60 1.19 -17.89
CA ASP A 199 31.58 0.43 -18.67
C ASP A 199 32.16 -0.77 -17.89
N SER A 200 31.88 -0.85 -16.59
CA SER A 200 32.30 -1.98 -15.76
C SER A 200 31.44 -3.21 -16.02
N PRO A 201 32.02 -4.41 -16.15
CA PRO A 201 31.25 -5.65 -16.26
C PRO A 201 30.37 -5.88 -15.01
N GLU A 202 30.79 -5.39 -13.86
CA GLU A 202 30.06 -5.46 -12.61
C GLU A 202 28.73 -4.67 -12.64
N PHE A 203 28.65 -3.58 -13.43
CA PHE A 203 27.45 -2.75 -13.56
C PHE A 203 26.23 -3.56 -14.03
N GLN A 204 26.41 -4.44 -15.01
CA GLN A 204 25.32 -5.27 -15.54
C GLN A 204 24.85 -6.31 -14.52
N GLN A 205 25.79 -6.92 -13.79
CA GLN A 205 25.48 -7.88 -12.72
C GLN A 205 24.70 -7.19 -11.60
N LEU A 206 25.17 -6.03 -11.14
CA LEU A 206 24.48 -5.24 -10.10
C LEU A 206 23.09 -4.78 -10.56
N THR A 207 22.95 -4.34 -11.81
CA THR A 207 21.64 -3.92 -12.36
C THR A 207 20.65 -5.09 -12.37
N SER A 208 21.08 -6.28 -12.75
CA SER A 208 20.28 -7.51 -12.72
C SER A 208 19.88 -7.87 -11.29
N ALA A 209 20.83 -7.75 -10.36
CA ALA A 209 20.59 -8.00 -8.95
C ALA A 209 19.58 -7.01 -8.34
N VAL A 210 19.67 -5.70 -8.65
CA VAL A 210 18.69 -4.68 -8.22
C VAL A 210 17.29 -5.07 -8.68
N LYS A 211 17.13 -5.55 -9.91
CA LYS A 211 15.83 -5.99 -10.43
C LYS A 211 15.30 -7.18 -9.65
N ALA A 212 16.07 -8.25 -9.52
CA ALA A 212 15.67 -9.47 -8.83
C ALA A 212 15.33 -9.22 -7.34
N VAL A 213 16.18 -8.49 -6.63
CA VAL A 213 15.93 -8.12 -5.23
C VAL A 213 14.73 -7.20 -5.08
N SER A 214 14.49 -6.28 -6.04
CA SER A 214 13.32 -5.39 -6.01
C SER A 214 12.01 -6.15 -6.14
N GLU A 215 11.96 -7.20 -6.95
CA GLU A 215 10.78 -8.06 -7.10
C GLU A 215 10.45 -8.77 -5.78
N VAL A 216 11.44 -9.33 -5.11
CA VAL A 216 11.25 -9.98 -3.78
C VAL A 216 10.92 -8.96 -2.71
N SER A 217 11.58 -7.80 -2.70
CA SER A 217 11.26 -6.69 -1.80
C SER A 217 9.80 -6.23 -1.96
N GLN A 218 9.30 -6.17 -3.19
CA GLN A 218 7.91 -5.86 -3.46
C GLN A 218 6.96 -6.94 -2.92
N HIS A 219 7.31 -8.22 -3.11
CA HIS A 219 6.54 -9.34 -2.55
C HIS A 219 6.42 -9.26 -1.02
N VAL A 220 7.53 -8.99 -0.33
CA VAL A 220 7.56 -8.78 1.13
C VAL A 220 6.62 -7.64 1.55
N GLN A 221 6.68 -6.49 0.86
CA GLN A 221 5.80 -5.36 1.14
C GLN A 221 4.33 -5.69 0.91
N ASP A 222 4.03 -6.40 -0.17
CA ASP A 222 2.65 -6.78 -0.49
C ASP A 222 2.09 -7.77 0.53
N GLN A 223 2.93 -8.67 1.05
CA GLN A 223 2.54 -9.59 2.12
C GLN A 223 2.27 -8.84 3.43
N ALA A 224 3.14 -7.91 3.80
CA ALA A 224 2.95 -7.05 4.97
C ALA A 224 1.64 -6.23 4.87
N ARG A 225 1.37 -5.64 3.70
CA ARG A 225 0.12 -4.89 3.44
C ARG A 225 -1.12 -5.79 3.52
N ARG A 226 -1.03 -7.04 3.02
CA ARG A 226 -2.12 -8.03 3.13
C ARG A 226 -2.40 -8.38 4.58
N HIS A 227 -1.36 -8.62 5.35
CA HIS A 227 -1.48 -8.92 6.78
C HIS A 227 -2.07 -7.75 7.56
N GLU A 228 -1.56 -6.53 7.38
CA GLU A 228 -2.08 -5.31 8.00
C GLU A 228 -3.57 -5.12 7.66
N ASN A 229 -3.92 -5.24 6.38
CA ASN A 229 -5.30 -5.17 5.93
C ASN A 229 -6.21 -6.21 6.62
N TYR A 230 -5.72 -7.44 6.77
CA TYR A 230 -6.45 -8.49 7.46
C TYR A 230 -6.68 -8.16 8.94
N LEU A 231 -5.66 -7.62 9.63
CA LEU A 231 -5.78 -7.18 11.03
C LEU A 231 -6.80 -6.03 11.17
N GLN A 232 -6.79 -5.06 10.26
CA GLN A 232 -7.78 -3.97 10.25
C GLN A 232 -9.20 -4.51 10.04
N MET A 233 -9.40 -5.44 9.11
CA MET A 233 -10.71 -6.07 8.92
C MET A 233 -11.16 -6.86 10.15
N LEU A 234 -10.25 -7.60 10.82
CA LEU A 234 -10.54 -8.29 12.07
C LEU A 234 -10.94 -7.31 13.19
N ARG A 235 -10.24 -6.16 13.28
CA ARG A 235 -10.57 -5.10 14.23
C ARG A 235 -11.99 -4.59 13.99
N VAL A 236 -12.33 -4.25 12.75
CA VAL A 236 -13.69 -3.79 12.41
C VAL A 236 -14.73 -4.86 12.68
N GLN A 237 -14.43 -6.14 12.36
CA GLN A 237 -15.33 -7.26 12.66
C GLN A 237 -15.62 -7.38 14.17
N LYS A 238 -14.65 -7.12 15.03
CA LYS A 238 -14.82 -7.13 16.50
C LYS A 238 -15.59 -5.92 17.02
N LEU A 239 -15.50 -4.76 16.36
CA LEU A 239 -16.22 -3.54 16.73
C LEU A 239 -17.71 -3.61 16.36
N LEU A 240 -18.08 -4.39 15.35
CA LEU A 240 -19.45 -4.48 14.86
C LEU A 240 -20.26 -5.54 15.60
N LYS A 241 -21.44 -5.15 16.08
CA LYS A 241 -22.49 -6.05 16.57
C LYS A 241 -23.55 -6.29 15.51
N GLY A 242 -24.16 -7.49 15.51
CA GLY A 242 -25.24 -7.83 14.58
C GLY A 242 -24.67 -8.39 13.26
N GLN A 243 -24.33 -9.66 13.26
CA GLN A 243 -23.53 -10.38 12.26
C GLN A 243 -24.24 -10.64 10.91
N ARG A 244 -24.98 -9.72 10.33
CA ARG A 244 -25.53 -9.96 8.98
C ARG A 244 -24.52 -9.70 7.86
N SER A 245 -23.48 -8.92 8.07
CA SER A 245 -22.43 -8.72 7.07
C SER A 245 -21.08 -9.26 7.56
N LYS A 246 -20.57 -10.29 6.88
CA LYS A 246 -19.20 -10.73 7.10
C LYS A 246 -18.27 -9.62 6.60
N VAL A 247 -17.54 -8.96 7.50
CA VAL A 247 -16.51 -7.97 7.13
C VAL A 247 -15.40 -8.67 6.35
N LEU A 248 -15.02 -9.86 6.82
CA LEU A 248 -14.01 -10.68 6.15
C LEU A 248 -14.59 -11.30 4.88
N ALA A 249 -14.05 -10.95 3.73
CA ALA A 249 -14.39 -11.53 2.43
C ALA A 249 -13.12 -11.65 1.56
N PRO A 250 -13.04 -12.67 0.68
CA PRO A 250 -11.91 -12.83 -0.23
C PRO A 250 -11.71 -11.58 -1.10
N GLY A 251 -10.47 -11.10 -1.17
CA GLY A 251 -10.11 -9.95 -2.00
C GLY A 251 -10.55 -8.58 -1.48
N ARG A 252 -11.34 -8.52 -0.39
CA ARG A 252 -11.75 -7.27 0.23
C ARG A 252 -10.56 -6.59 0.90
N LYS A 253 -10.49 -5.26 0.74
CA LYS A 253 -9.48 -4.42 1.39
C LYS A 253 -10.17 -3.37 2.23
N TYR A 254 -9.66 -3.13 3.44
CA TYR A 254 -10.02 -1.98 4.25
C TYR A 254 -9.40 -0.72 3.63
N ILE A 255 -10.17 0.39 3.59
CA ILE A 255 -9.69 1.66 3.04
C ILE A 255 -9.64 2.73 4.12
N ARG A 256 -10.78 3.01 4.76
CA ARG A 256 -10.87 3.98 5.86
C ARG A 256 -12.13 3.80 6.68
N GLU A 257 -12.17 4.48 7.81
CA GLU A 257 -13.37 4.64 8.64
C GLU A 257 -13.46 6.07 9.17
N GLY A 258 -14.60 6.47 9.60
CA GLY A 258 -14.83 7.78 10.21
C GLY A 258 -16.29 8.10 10.43
N TRP A 259 -16.49 9.15 11.21
CA TRP A 259 -17.81 9.68 11.50
C TRP A 259 -18.25 10.60 10.36
N LEU A 260 -19.46 10.37 9.86
CA LEU A 260 -20.13 11.29 8.94
C LEU A 260 -21.54 11.54 9.44
N THR A 261 -22.04 12.74 9.20
CA THR A 261 -23.41 13.10 9.50
C THR A 261 -24.29 12.80 8.28
N THR A 262 -25.31 11.98 8.47
CA THR A 262 -26.30 11.72 7.42
C THR A 262 -27.34 12.83 7.41
N VAL A 263 -27.64 13.36 6.23
CA VAL A 263 -28.65 14.38 6.00
C VAL A 263 -29.89 13.69 5.44
N PRO A 264 -30.98 13.59 6.21
CA PRO A 264 -32.20 12.95 5.75
C PRO A 264 -32.94 13.80 4.70
N SER A 265 -33.69 13.15 3.80
CA SER A 265 -34.43 13.81 2.70
C SER A 265 -35.68 14.57 3.18
N LYS A 266 -36.19 14.31 4.36
CA LYS A 266 -37.39 14.94 4.90
C LYS A 266 -37.20 15.29 6.37
N GLY A 267 -36.92 16.55 6.70
CA GLY A 267 -37.09 17.18 8.02
C GLY A 267 -36.67 16.44 9.30
N GLU A 268 -36.11 15.25 9.18
CA GLU A 268 -35.60 14.50 10.31
C GLU A 268 -34.27 15.11 10.84
N GLU A 269 -33.95 14.84 12.08
CA GLU A 269 -32.70 15.30 12.69
C GLU A 269 -31.46 14.73 12.00
N LEU A 270 -30.40 15.54 11.93
CA LEU A 270 -29.08 15.12 11.49
C LEU A 270 -28.53 14.00 12.40
N LYS A 271 -28.14 12.88 11.82
CA LYS A 271 -27.68 11.71 12.59
C LYS A 271 -26.20 11.41 12.30
N HIS A 272 -25.39 11.45 13.35
CA HIS A 272 -23.98 11.00 13.25
C HIS A 272 -23.94 9.48 13.14
N LYS A 273 -23.25 8.99 12.13
CA LYS A 273 -23.08 7.57 11.84
C LYS A 273 -21.60 7.25 11.68
N MET A 274 -21.22 6.05 12.05
CA MET A 274 -19.89 5.51 11.78
C MET A 274 -19.90 4.78 10.45
N PHE A 275 -18.98 5.16 9.56
CA PHE A 275 -18.81 4.54 8.26
C PHE A 275 -17.50 3.78 8.19
N PHE A 276 -17.53 2.61 7.56
CA PHE A 276 -16.38 1.77 7.26
C PHE A 276 -16.36 1.51 5.77
N LEU A 277 -15.33 2.03 5.09
CA LEU A 277 -15.15 1.87 3.65
C LEU A 277 -14.19 0.73 3.36
N PHE A 278 -14.65 -0.19 2.54
CA PHE A 278 -13.86 -1.29 1.98
C PHE A 278 -13.77 -1.15 0.46
N SER A 279 -12.97 -2.00 -0.15
CA SER A 279 -12.76 -1.97 -1.61
C SER A 279 -14.02 -2.27 -2.44
N ASP A 280 -15.04 -2.90 -1.85
CA ASP A 280 -16.24 -3.40 -2.53
C ASP A 280 -17.56 -2.94 -1.89
N ILE A 281 -17.52 -2.55 -0.62
CA ILE A 281 -18.71 -2.12 0.14
C ILE A 281 -18.42 -0.90 1.02
N LEU A 282 -19.48 -0.12 1.29
CA LEU A 282 -19.53 0.88 2.34
C LEU A 282 -20.48 0.39 3.44
N LEU A 283 -19.99 0.26 4.67
CA LEU A 283 -20.81 -0.11 5.83
C LEU A 283 -21.20 1.14 6.62
N MET A 284 -22.46 1.22 7.00
CA MET A 284 -23.00 2.23 7.91
C MET A 284 -23.39 1.57 9.25
N ALA A 285 -22.96 2.16 10.33
CA ALA A 285 -23.23 1.68 11.68
C ALA A 285 -23.59 2.83 12.64
N LYS A 286 -24.28 2.53 13.71
CA LYS A 286 -24.58 3.46 14.80
C LYS A 286 -23.88 3.02 16.09
N PRO A 287 -23.52 3.94 16.99
CA PRO A 287 -22.98 3.56 18.29
C PRO A 287 -24.00 2.70 19.05
N CYS A 288 -23.51 1.69 19.78
CA CYS A 288 -24.32 0.96 20.72
C CYS A 288 -24.64 1.86 21.91
N HIS A 289 -25.86 1.79 22.44
CA HIS A 289 -26.38 2.70 23.48
C HIS A 289 -25.47 2.74 24.72
N PRO A 290 -25.24 3.94 25.31
CA PRO A 290 -24.31 4.13 26.45
C PRO A 290 -24.69 3.42 27.74
N LEU A 291 -25.92 2.90 27.88
CA LEU A 291 -26.38 2.17 29.05
C LEU A 291 -25.79 0.75 29.23
N HIS A 292 -24.97 0.27 28.29
CA HIS A 292 -24.27 -0.99 28.41
C HIS A 292 -22.75 -0.77 28.41
N PRO A 293 -22.11 -0.63 29.60
CA PRO A 293 -20.68 -0.31 29.72
C PRO A 293 -19.76 -1.36 29.10
N VAL A 294 -20.18 -2.61 28.95
CA VAL A 294 -19.43 -3.68 28.27
C VAL A 294 -19.36 -3.50 26.74
N HIS A 295 -20.10 -2.52 26.20
CA HIS A 295 -20.27 -2.34 24.75
C HIS A 295 -20.07 -0.90 24.27
N SER A 296 -19.48 -0.03 25.12
CA SER A 296 -19.29 1.40 24.81
C SER A 296 -18.52 1.69 23.52
N ASP A 297 -17.61 0.79 23.15
CA ASP A 297 -16.77 0.93 21.95
C ASP A 297 -17.28 0.14 20.76
N LYS A 298 -18.52 -0.37 20.80
CA LYS A 298 -19.08 -1.18 19.73
C LYS A 298 -20.15 -0.44 18.94
N PHE A 299 -20.25 -0.79 17.68
CA PHE A 299 -21.22 -0.23 16.75
C PHE A 299 -22.26 -1.28 16.34
N ALA A 300 -23.52 -0.89 16.32
CA ALA A 300 -24.56 -1.73 15.75
C ALA A 300 -24.60 -1.53 14.25
N TRP A 301 -24.45 -2.61 13.51
CA TRP A 301 -24.57 -2.63 12.06
C TRP A 301 -25.97 -2.14 11.63
N GLN A 302 -26.05 -1.29 10.62
CA GLN A 302 -27.30 -0.79 10.05
C GLN A 302 -27.49 -1.24 8.60
N LYS A 303 -26.59 -0.83 7.70
CA LYS A 303 -26.72 -1.13 6.26
C LYS A 303 -25.34 -1.26 5.61
N ALA A 304 -25.30 -2.05 4.55
CA ALA A 304 -24.14 -2.20 3.67
C ALA A 304 -24.54 -1.78 2.24
N TYR A 305 -23.70 -0.99 1.62
CA TYR A 305 -23.91 -0.47 0.27
C TYR A 305 -22.86 -1.06 -0.66
N PRO A 306 -23.23 -1.86 -1.67
CA PRO A 306 -22.32 -2.32 -2.72
C PRO A 306 -21.79 -1.14 -3.54
N LEU A 307 -20.47 -0.98 -3.62
CA LEU A 307 -19.87 0.17 -4.31
C LEU A 307 -19.91 0.04 -5.83
N ILE A 308 -20.02 -1.16 -6.38
CA ILE A 308 -20.03 -1.39 -7.83
C ILE A 308 -21.22 -0.71 -8.53
N GLU A 309 -22.33 -0.62 -7.84
CA GLU A 309 -23.57 0.00 -8.32
C GLU A 309 -23.70 1.47 -7.87
N GLY A 310 -22.78 1.93 -7.01
CA GLY A 310 -22.81 3.25 -6.42
C GLY A 310 -22.20 4.33 -7.31
N THR A 311 -22.66 5.56 -7.15
CA THR A 311 -22.02 6.78 -7.63
C THR A 311 -21.76 7.74 -6.49
N VAL A 312 -20.70 8.55 -6.61
CA VAL A 312 -20.35 9.58 -5.63
C VAL A 312 -20.17 10.92 -6.33
N GLU A 313 -20.81 11.95 -5.77
CA GLU A 313 -20.77 13.30 -6.30
C GLU A 313 -20.55 14.31 -5.17
N LYS A 314 -19.76 15.35 -5.44
CA LYS A 314 -19.68 16.52 -4.55
C LYS A 314 -20.90 17.39 -4.78
N VAL A 315 -21.57 17.79 -3.71
CA VAL A 315 -22.67 18.76 -3.80
C VAL A 315 -22.06 20.16 -3.77
N PHE A 316 -22.19 20.89 -4.90
CA PHE A 316 -21.71 22.26 -5.03
C PHE A 316 -22.59 23.22 -4.25
N GLY A 317 -22.02 24.19 -3.52
CA GLY A 317 -22.75 25.25 -2.80
C GLY A 317 -22.17 25.65 -1.46
N HIS A 318 -21.21 24.91 -0.92
CA HIS A 318 -20.60 25.18 0.39
C HIS A 318 -19.15 25.68 0.32
N THR A 319 -18.82 26.49 -0.69
CA THR A 319 -17.45 26.98 -0.93
C THR A 319 -16.91 27.96 0.12
N LYS A 320 -17.75 28.43 1.06
CA LYS A 320 -17.36 29.40 2.08
C LYS A 320 -17.59 28.91 3.52
N SER A 321 -18.22 27.76 3.74
CA SER A 321 -18.42 27.21 5.07
C SER A 321 -17.36 26.14 5.38
N GLN A 322 -16.96 26.06 6.63
CA GLN A 322 -16.16 24.94 7.14
C GLN A 322 -16.96 23.65 6.95
N GLY A 323 -16.41 22.68 6.20
CA GLY A 323 -17.04 21.41 5.94
C GLY A 323 -17.48 21.19 4.49
N GLY A 324 -18.13 20.05 4.21
CA GLY A 324 -18.59 19.68 2.87
C GLY A 324 -19.66 18.59 2.88
N LEU A 325 -20.32 18.44 1.74
CA LEU A 325 -21.41 17.51 1.51
C LEU A 325 -21.12 16.62 0.29
N ILE A 326 -21.32 15.31 0.43
CA ILE A 326 -21.23 14.31 -0.62
C ILE A 326 -22.59 13.64 -0.80
N SER A 327 -22.97 13.45 -2.06
CA SER A 327 -24.10 12.61 -2.46
C SER A 327 -23.60 11.24 -2.91
N LEU A 328 -24.10 10.20 -2.29
CA LEU A 328 -23.91 8.81 -2.66
C LEU A 328 -25.23 8.28 -3.19
N THR A 329 -25.25 7.83 -4.43
CA THR A 329 -26.46 7.26 -5.06
C THR A 329 -26.23 5.76 -5.27
N PHE A 330 -27.12 4.96 -4.70
CA PHE A 330 -27.19 3.50 -4.86
C PHE A 330 -28.55 3.14 -5.51
N PRO A 331 -28.72 1.94 -6.07
CA PRO A 331 -29.98 1.56 -6.73
C PRO A 331 -31.23 1.72 -5.84
N GLU A 332 -31.08 1.42 -4.55
CA GLU A 332 -32.20 1.43 -3.60
C GLU A 332 -32.42 2.79 -2.93
N GLU A 333 -31.35 3.59 -2.76
CA GLU A 333 -31.46 4.86 -2.04
C GLU A 333 -30.34 5.85 -2.39
N LYS A 334 -30.63 7.12 -2.12
CA LYS A 334 -29.67 8.22 -2.16
C LYS A 334 -29.31 8.63 -0.74
N LEU A 335 -28.02 8.65 -0.44
CA LEU A 335 -27.47 9.00 0.86
C LEU A 335 -26.70 10.31 0.75
N LEU A 336 -27.10 11.32 1.53
CA LEU A 336 -26.35 12.55 1.68
C LEU A 336 -25.54 12.49 2.97
N VAL A 337 -24.23 12.70 2.87
CA VAL A 337 -23.30 12.67 4.02
C VAL A 337 -22.46 13.93 4.06
N MET A 338 -22.24 14.45 5.26
CA MET A 338 -21.46 15.66 5.49
C MET A 338 -20.45 15.48 6.62
N SER A 339 -19.37 16.24 6.55
CA SER A 339 -18.41 16.44 7.64
C SER A 339 -18.21 17.94 7.84
N ASN A 340 -17.96 18.35 9.09
CA ASN A 340 -17.58 19.73 9.42
C ASN A 340 -16.14 20.04 9.02
N ASP A 341 -15.31 19.02 8.77
CA ASP A 341 -13.95 19.15 8.27
C ASP A 341 -13.91 18.99 6.75
N GLN A 342 -13.49 20.05 6.07
CA GLN A 342 -13.32 20.06 4.62
C GLN A 342 -12.26 19.09 4.12
N GLY A 343 -11.20 18.87 4.90
CA GLY A 343 -10.15 17.90 4.61
C GLY A 343 -10.69 16.47 4.64
N ASP A 344 -11.40 16.13 5.71
CA ASP A 344 -11.99 14.82 5.91
C ASP A 344 -13.00 14.47 4.80
N ILE A 345 -13.92 15.38 4.45
CA ILE A 345 -14.92 15.12 3.42
C ILE A 345 -14.29 14.99 2.01
N ASN A 346 -13.22 15.73 1.72
CA ASN A 346 -12.47 15.58 0.48
C ASN A 346 -11.76 14.23 0.40
N ASP A 347 -11.21 13.76 1.51
CA ASP A 347 -10.58 12.44 1.61
C ASP A 347 -11.61 11.33 1.45
N TRP A 348 -12.79 11.47 2.04
CA TRP A 348 -13.91 10.54 1.83
C TRP A 348 -14.29 10.46 0.36
N TYR A 349 -14.47 11.62 -0.29
CA TYR A 349 -14.79 11.66 -1.71
C TYR A 349 -13.73 10.98 -2.58
N ARG A 350 -12.45 11.29 -2.31
CA ARG A 350 -11.32 10.68 -3.03
C ARG A 350 -11.28 9.16 -2.87
N CYS A 351 -11.43 8.66 -1.65
CA CYS A 351 -11.42 7.23 -1.36
C CYS A 351 -12.60 6.50 -2.00
N LEU A 352 -13.81 7.06 -1.91
CA LEU A 352 -15.02 6.49 -2.51
C LEU A 352 -14.92 6.48 -4.05
N SER A 353 -14.52 7.59 -4.67
CA SER A 353 -14.33 7.69 -6.12
C SER A 353 -13.30 6.69 -6.62
N ALA A 354 -12.18 6.54 -5.92
CA ALA A 354 -11.13 5.58 -6.27
C ALA A 354 -11.63 4.12 -6.15
N ALA A 355 -12.34 3.78 -5.08
CA ALA A 355 -12.88 2.43 -4.87
C ALA A 355 -13.92 2.07 -5.97
N ILE A 356 -14.86 2.95 -6.24
CA ILE A 356 -15.88 2.77 -7.29
C ILE A 356 -15.21 2.65 -8.68
N GLY A 357 -14.27 3.54 -8.99
CA GLY A 357 -13.53 3.52 -10.25
C GLY A 357 -12.75 2.23 -10.48
N GLN A 358 -12.07 1.71 -9.45
CA GLN A 358 -11.34 0.44 -9.52
C GLN A 358 -12.27 -0.76 -9.77
N LEU A 359 -13.45 -0.80 -9.16
CA LEU A 359 -14.41 -1.88 -9.38
C LEU A 359 -14.94 -1.86 -10.82
N ARG A 360 -15.30 -0.68 -11.35
CA ARG A 360 -15.77 -0.52 -12.72
C ARG A 360 -14.71 -0.88 -13.75
N SER A 361 -13.47 -0.48 -13.54
CA SER A 361 -12.35 -0.82 -14.42
C SER A 361 -12.12 -2.34 -14.50
N ARG A 362 -12.21 -3.06 -13.38
CA ARG A 362 -12.09 -4.51 -13.33
C ARG A 362 -13.25 -5.20 -14.07
N SER A 363 -14.47 -4.73 -13.92
CA SER A 363 -15.66 -5.24 -14.61
C SER A 363 -15.51 -5.12 -16.13
N VAL A 364 -15.05 -3.96 -16.63
CA VAL A 364 -14.83 -3.73 -18.06
C VAL A 364 -13.77 -4.65 -18.64
N VAL A 365 -12.67 -4.89 -17.91
CA VAL A 365 -11.59 -5.81 -18.36
C VAL A 365 -12.09 -7.26 -18.44
N THR A 366 -12.91 -7.69 -17.49
CA THR A 366 -13.48 -9.04 -17.49
C THR A 366 -14.42 -9.23 -18.69
N GLN A 367 -15.31 -8.25 -18.94
CA GLN A 367 -16.21 -8.30 -20.11
C GLN A 367 -15.45 -8.30 -21.45
N ARG A 368 -14.35 -7.56 -21.57
CA ARG A 368 -13.51 -7.59 -22.78
C ARG A 368 -12.87 -8.96 -23.02
N LYS A 369 -12.40 -9.63 -21.98
CA LYS A 369 -11.83 -11.00 -22.11
C LYS A 369 -12.89 -12.01 -22.55
N ASP A 370 -14.10 -11.94 -21.99
CA ASP A 370 -15.20 -12.82 -22.37
C ASP A 370 -15.65 -12.59 -23.82
N ASN A 371 -15.68 -11.35 -24.28
CA ASN A 371 -16.05 -11.01 -25.66
C ASN A 371 -14.97 -11.45 -26.67
N LEU A 372 -13.70 -11.46 -26.30
CA LEU A 372 -12.62 -11.98 -27.14
C LEU A 372 -12.65 -13.49 -27.24
N ALA A 373 -13.00 -14.20 -26.15
CA ALA A 373 -13.14 -15.65 -26.14
C ALA A 373 -14.36 -16.15 -26.93
N ARG A 374 -15.39 -15.29 -27.12
CA ARG A 374 -16.62 -15.63 -27.87
C ARG A 374 -16.59 -15.27 -29.35
N ARG A 375 -15.54 -14.65 -29.88
CA ARG A 375 -15.41 -14.45 -31.33
C ARG A 375 -15.06 -15.78 -31.98
N PRO A 376 -15.92 -16.37 -32.83
CA PRO A 376 -15.55 -17.55 -33.60
C PRO A 376 -14.38 -17.16 -34.52
N LEU A 377 -13.36 -18.00 -34.54
CA LEU A 377 -12.32 -17.94 -35.53
C LEU A 377 -12.99 -17.95 -36.89
N ARG A 378 -12.82 -16.91 -37.70
CA ARG A 378 -13.31 -16.89 -39.08
C ARG A 378 -12.73 -18.12 -39.76
N SER A 379 -13.59 -19.03 -40.18
CA SER A 379 -13.21 -20.11 -41.08
C SER A 379 -12.54 -19.53 -42.30
N VAL A 380 -11.35 -20.00 -42.57
CA VAL A 380 -10.62 -19.69 -43.83
C VAL A 380 -11.45 -20.21 -44.97
N GLU A 381 -12.20 -19.35 -45.65
CA GLU A 381 -12.81 -19.68 -46.92
C GLU A 381 -11.71 -19.93 -47.94
N LYS A 382 -11.77 -21.11 -48.54
CA LYS A 382 -10.87 -21.59 -49.60
C LYS A 382 -10.82 -20.58 -50.72
N ALA A 383 -9.63 -20.11 -51.04
CA ALA A 383 -9.32 -19.30 -52.21
C ALA A 383 -9.69 -20.06 -53.48
N THR A 384 -10.59 -19.53 -54.27
CA THR A 384 -10.78 -19.91 -55.71
C THR A 384 -9.85 -19.07 -56.57
N PRO A 385 -9.33 -19.63 -57.69
CA PRO A 385 -8.20 -19.05 -58.37
C PRO A 385 -8.54 -17.87 -59.29
N MET A 386 -7.56 -16.99 -59.42
CA MET A 386 -7.45 -15.81 -60.26
C MET A 386 -7.94 -15.98 -61.68
N LYS A 387 -8.67 -14.97 -62.19
CA LYS A 387 -8.62 -14.57 -63.62
C LYS A 387 -8.00 -13.19 -63.71
N THR A 388 -6.91 -13.14 -64.39
CA THR A 388 -6.17 -11.96 -64.83
C THR A 388 -6.97 -11.16 -65.83
N PHE A 389 -7.08 -9.84 -65.66
CA PHE A 389 -7.18 -8.89 -66.77
C PHE A 389 -6.44 -7.58 -66.40
N SER A 390 -5.54 -7.24 -67.26
CA SER A 390 -4.76 -6.00 -67.33
C SER A 390 -5.63 -4.83 -67.77
N THR A 391 -5.33 -3.64 -67.33
CA THR A 391 -4.91 -2.46 -68.10
C THR A 391 -5.12 -1.16 -67.31
N THR A 392 -4.03 -0.49 -67.10
CA THR A 392 -3.61 0.92 -67.10
C THR A 392 -4.62 2.09 -66.93
N PRO A 393 -4.06 3.24 -66.57
CA PRO A 393 -4.71 4.26 -65.72
C PRO A 393 -5.21 5.47 -66.50
N LYS A 394 -6.11 6.24 -65.89
CA LYS A 394 -6.30 7.65 -66.30
C LYS A 394 -6.59 8.58 -65.14
N SER A 395 -5.83 9.59 -65.17
CA SER A 395 -5.82 10.88 -64.50
C SER A 395 -7.13 11.66 -64.53
N GLY A 396 -7.31 12.52 -63.54
CA GLY A 396 -7.87 13.83 -63.81
C GLY A 396 -8.96 14.29 -62.86
N SER A 397 -8.61 15.29 -62.13
CA SER A 397 -9.17 16.63 -62.11
C SER A 397 -10.27 16.99 -61.09
N LYS A 398 -9.89 17.73 -60.11
CA LYS A 398 -10.19 19.12 -59.69
C LYS A 398 -11.64 19.61 -59.76
N ARG A 399 -11.94 20.40 -58.69
CA ARG A 399 -12.93 21.51 -58.54
C ARG A 399 -14.29 21.10 -57.95
N SER A 400 -14.98 21.96 -57.16
CA SER A 400 -14.71 23.30 -56.62
C SER A 400 -15.83 23.61 -55.61
N LEU A 401 -15.54 24.48 -54.69
CA LEU A 401 -16.39 25.43 -53.91
C LEU A 401 -17.78 25.77 -54.47
N ASN A 402 -18.73 25.97 -53.55
CA ASN A 402 -19.68 27.09 -53.46
C ASN A 402 -20.39 26.95 -52.09
N VAL A 403 -20.33 27.84 -51.18
CA VAL A 403 -20.77 29.19 -50.81
C VAL A 403 -22.14 29.55 -51.39
N ASP A 404 -23.04 29.86 -50.48
CA ASP A 404 -24.07 30.92 -50.43
C ASP A 404 -25.01 30.65 -49.25
N GLU A 405 -25.04 31.45 -48.25
CA GLU A 405 -25.56 32.78 -47.90
C GLU A 405 -27.10 32.94 -48.02
N HIS A 406 -27.58 33.60 -47.01
CA HIS A 406 -28.86 34.34 -46.79
C HIS A 406 -29.84 33.64 -45.84
N GLY A 407 -30.38 34.27 -44.81
CA GLY A 407 -30.41 35.66 -44.39
C GLY A 407 -31.67 35.94 -43.56
N LYS A 408 -31.49 36.79 -42.59
CA LYS A 408 -32.49 37.71 -41.98
C LYS A 408 -33.60 37.20 -41.04
N LYS A 409 -33.53 37.72 -39.82
CA LYS A 409 -34.34 38.80 -39.19
C LYS A 409 -35.73 38.34 -38.72
N ASP A 410 -36.30 38.72 -37.59
CA ASP A 410 -36.31 39.91 -36.77
C ASP A 410 -37.10 39.66 -35.44
N THR A 411 -36.69 40.35 -34.40
CA THR A 411 -37.45 41.23 -33.49
C THR A 411 -38.50 40.71 -32.50
N GLY A 412 -38.35 41.20 -31.26
CA GLY A 412 -39.45 41.75 -30.42
C GLY A 412 -39.47 41.14 -29.03
N ALA A 413 -38.92 41.73 -28.03
CA ALA A 413 -39.23 42.89 -27.18
C ALA A 413 -40.34 42.62 -26.12
N ASN A 414 -39.95 42.95 -24.88
CA ASN A 414 -40.78 43.44 -23.75
C ASN A 414 -41.58 42.40 -22.96
N SER A 415 -41.60 42.36 -21.63
CA SER A 415 -41.60 43.42 -20.61
C SER A 415 -41.64 42.74 -19.21
N HIS A 416 -40.98 43.36 -18.26
CA HIS A 416 -41.23 43.24 -16.81
C HIS A 416 -42.62 43.84 -16.45
N PRO A 417 -43.16 43.76 -15.20
CA PRO A 417 -42.52 43.71 -13.87
C PRO A 417 -43.31 42.97 -12.74
N GLY A 418 -42.72 42.99 -11.54
CA GLY A 418 -43.42 43.06 -10.24
C GLY A 418 -43.27 41.79 -9.39
N ASN A 419 -42.62 41.84 -8.33
CA ASN A 419 -42.60 42.46 -7.00
C ASN A 419 -43.12 41.50 -5.89
N GLU A 420 -42.43 41.60 -4.73
CA GLU A 420 -42.84 41.17 -3.38
C GLU A 420 -42.64 39.67 -3.06
N GLY A 421 -41.78 39.22 -2.09
CA GLY A 421 -41.53 39.82 -0.79
C GLY A 421 -41.89 38.76 0.24
N ALA A 422 -40.94 38.15 0.93
CA ALA A 422 -41.17 37.60 2.28
C ALA A 422 -39.92 37.01 2.95
N ALA A 423 -39.41 37.72 3.89
CA ALA A 423 -39.04 37.32 5.25
C ALA A 423 -38.12 36.09 5.46
N ALA A 424 -36.84 36.37 5.63
CA ALA A 424 -35.89 35.50 6.30
C ALA A 424 -36.16 35.43 7.81
N LYS A 425 -36.46 34.25 8.33
CA LYS A 425 -36.40 33.95 9.77
C LYS A 425 -34.98 33.56 10.16
N ARG A 426 -34.34 34.45 10.90
CA ARG A 426 -33.09 34.19 11.63
C ARG A 426 -33.36 33.22 12.79
N ILE A 427 -32.69 32.05 12.79
CA ILE A 427 -32.57 31.18 13.95
C ILE A 427 -31.35 31.57 14.73
N ARG A 428 -31.54 31.98 15.98
CA ARG A 428 -30.48 32.30 16.95
C ARG A 428 -29.92 30.99 17.49
N LEU A 429 -28.59 30.87 17.44
CA LEU A 429 -27.81 29.87 18.17
C LEU A 429 -27.57 30.35 19.61
N ALA A 430 -27.87 29.48 20.59
CA ALA A 430 -27.57 29.67 22.01
C ALA A 430 -26.11 29.25 22.29
N PRO A 431 -25.44 29.91 23.29
CA PRO A 431 -24.04 29.65 23.57
C PRO A 431 -23.81 28.47 24.51
N ASN A 432 -22.69 27.77 24.31
CA ASN A 432 -22.18 26.69 25.12
C ASN A 432 -21.74 27.16 26.51
N PRO A 433 -21.92 26.38 27.59
CA PRO A 433 -21.41 26.70 28.91
C PRO A 433 -19.95 26.28 29.09
N THR A 434 -19.21 27.19 29.69
CA THR A 434 -17.84 27.14 30.16
C THR A 434 -17.57 26.01 31.15
N LYS A 435 -16.45 25.31 30.95
CA LYS A 435 -15.89 24.32 31.89
C LYS A 435 -15.22 25.03 33.08
N ARG A 436 -15.56 24.61 34.31
CA ARG A 436 -14.79 24.87 35.53
C ARG A 436 -13.71 23.80 35.69
N HIS A 437 -12.49 24.30 36.02
CA HIS A 437 -11.38 23.50 36.57
C HIS A 437 -11.74 22.95 37.95
N GLN A 438 -11.31 21.73 38.24
CA GLN A 438 -10.87 21.29 39.55
C GLN A 438 -9.77 20.24 39.43
N ASP A 439 -8.69 20.52 40.18
CA ASP A 439 -7.52 19.71 40.43
C ASP A 439 -7.80 18.45 41.22
N ALA A 440 -7.07 17.37 40.99
CA ALA A 440 -6.36 16.55 41.97
C ALA A 440 -5.60 15.39 41.30
N GLY A 441 -4.33 15.28 41.64
CA GLY A 441 -3.34 14.32 41.16
C GLY A 441 -3.45 12.92 41.84
N PRO A 442 -2.31 12.21 42.06
CA PRO A 442 -1.63 11.44 41.00
C PRO A 442 -1.71 9.92 41.27
N SER A 443 -1.37 9.09 40.35
CA SER A 443 -0.55 7.88 40.50
C SER A 443 -0.91 6.75 39.55
N VAL A 444 0.20 6.10 39.20
CA VAL A 444 0.43 4.72 38.77
C VAL A 444 0.66 4.53 37.29
N GLU A 445 1.95 4.48 37.01
CA GLU A 445 2.58 3.89 35.82
C GLU A 445 2.08 2.47 35.55
N GLN A 446 1.60 2.23 34.35
CA GLN A 446 1.66 0.90 33.74
C GLN A 446 2.23 1.03 32.33
N THR A 447 3.48 0.65 32.23
CA THR A 447 4.23 0.45 30.99
C THR A 447 3.58 -0.62 30.13
N GLY A 448 2.85 -0.22 29.12
CA GLY A 448 2.37 -1.08 28.06
C GLY A 448 3.34 -1.02 26.89
N SER A 449 4.18 -2.03 26.71
CA SER A 449 5.03 -2.23 25.55
C SER A 449 4.15 -2.39 24.30
N ASN A 450 4.11 -1.36 23.47
CA ASN A 450 3.60 -1.43 22.10
C ASN A 450 4.67 -2.09 21.21
N CYS A 451 4.51 -3.38 20.97
CA CYS A 451 5.24 -4.11 19.94
C CYS A 451 4.67 -3.72 18.57
N ILE A 452 5.32 -2.80 17.88
CA ILE A 452 5.07 -2.51 16.47
C ILE A 452 5.81 -3.59 15.68
N ILE A 453 5.06 -4.54 15.15
CA ILE A 453 5.55 -5.51 14.15
C ILE A 453 5.28 -4.88 12.78
N LEU A 454 6.37 -4.63 12.07
CA LEU A 454 6.36 -4.31 10.63
C LEU A 454 5.91 -5.52 9.82
#